data_cae47cc2dbdc6b5ce75fce951e1553c6
#
_entry.id   cae47cc2dbdc6b5ce75fce951e1553c6
#
_cell.length_a   1.000
_cell.length_b   1.000
_cell.length_c   1.000
_cell.angle_alpha   90.00
_cell.angle_beta   90.00
_cell.angle_gamma   90.00
#
_symmetry.space_group_name_H-M   'P 1'
#
loop_
_entity.id
_entity.type
_entity.pdbx_description
1 polymer ?
#
loop_
_entity_poly.entity_id
_entity_poly.type
_entity_poly.pdbx_seq_one_letter_code
_entity_poly.pdbx_strand_id
1 'polypeptide(L)'
;MLILKNVTAVQLHPAMVMENVDIAIDGEEILAVGPALTQRFPDASYKEMHGRVVMPGIVCSHNHFYSGLSRGIQAKIDPCPDFISTLKNLWWRLDRALDEESLYYSGLICSLEAIKSGCTAVIDHHASPAYITDSLDTLRNAFIKVGLRGMTCFETTDRNGGLKELQAGVEENIRFAKHIDAAKEKSQQPYLVEAHIGAHAPFTVPDAGLAMLSEAVKATGRGLHIHAAEDSYDVSHSHHHYGKDLLARLAEYDLIDSKTLIAHGLYLSADDIKLLNDKDGFLVHNARSNMNNHVGYNHQLTTIRNLALGTDGIGSDMFEEMKFAFFKHRDAGGPLWPDSFARALTNGNALLSRNFHAKFGRLEAGYKADLTICDYASPTPLLPENVAGHIAFGLGSSSVHSVMVNGVMVYEDRQFAFDCEPVYAQARKVAARMWQRMDALN
;
A
#
# COMPACT_ATOMS: atom_id res chain seq x y z
N MET A 1 11.09 23.52 -14.35
CA MET A 1 11.78 23.36 -13.05
C MET A 1 11.02 24.12 -11.97
N LEU A 2 10.78 23.49 -10.81
CA LEU A 2 10.12 24.07 -9.63
C LEU A 2 11.08 24.00 -8.43
N ILE A 3 11.13 25.03 -7.61
CA ILE A 3 11.87 25.02 -6.34
C ILE A 3 10.89 25.16 -5.18
N LEU A 4 10.88 24.18 -4.28
CA LEU A 4 10.25 24.29 -2.96
C LEU A 4 11.25 25.01 -2.06
N LYS A 5 10.98 26.27 -1.74
CA LYS A 5 11.92 27.15 -1.05
C LYS A 5 11.64 27.19 0.45
N ASN A 6 12.72 27.25 1.24
CA ASN A 6 12.65 27.37 2.70
C ASN A 6 11.84 26.24 3.34
N VAL A 7 12.33 25.00 3.19
CA VAL A 7 11.77 23.82 3.79
C VAL A 7 12.61 23.34 4.98
N THR A 8 12.00 22.59 5.88
CA THR A 8 12.67 21.65 6.79
C THR A 8 12.62 20.28 6.14
N ALA A 9 13.72 19.87 5.49
CA ALA A 9 13.83 18.58 4.83
C ALA A 9 14.06 17.47 5.86
N VAL A 10 13.18 16.48 5.90
CA VAL A 10 13.19 15.38 6.87
C VAL A 10 13.18 14.05 6.15
N GLN A 11 14.07 13.14 6.53
CA GLN A 11 14.12 11.77 6.04
C GLN A 11 14.19 10.82 7.24
N LEU A 12 13.43 9.72 7.19
CA LEU A 12 13.30 8.80 8.31
C LEU A 12 14.36 7.71 8.32
N HIS A 13 14.80 7.27 7.12
CA HIS A 13 15.84 6.24 7.02
C HIS A 13 16.63 6.36 5.70
N PRO A 14 17.97 6.57 5.74
CA PRO A 14 18.70 7.00 6.94
C PRO A 14 18.15 8.32 7.46
N ALA A 15 18.16 8.49 8.78
CA ALA A 15 17.58 9.67 9.41
C ALA A 15 18.37 10.95 9.03
N MET A 16 17.65 12.02 8.64
CA MET A 16 18.23 13.29 8.26
C MET A 16 17.23 14.41 8.58
N VAL A 17 17.74 15.52 9.08
CA VAL A 17 17.00 16.77 9.23
C VAL A 17 17.89 17.92 8.74
N MET A 18 17.38 18.71 7.81
CA MET A 18 18.03 19.93 7.31
C MET A 18 17.02 21.09 7.31
N GLU A 19 17.28 22.10 8.08
CA GLU A 19 16.44 23.29 8.15
C GLU A 19 16.89 24.36 7.14
N ASN A 20 15.94 25.19 6.70
CA ASN A 20 16.18 26.34 5.82
C ASN A 20 16.90 25.96 4.52
N VAL A 21 16.50 24.84 3.92
CA VAL A 21 17.00 24.38 2.61
C VAL A 21 15.90 24.51 1.54
N ASP A 22 16.33 24.42 0.28
CA ASP A 22 15.45 24.37 -0.88
C ASP A 22 15.50 22.96 -1.49
N ILE A 23 14.42 22.57 -2.20
CA ILE A 23 14.37 21.34 -3.01
C ILE A 23 14.05 21.76 -4.44
N ALA A 24 14.99 21.56 -5.37
CA ALA A 24 14.78 21.78 -6.79
C ALA A 24 14.29 20.50 -7.47
N ILE A 25 13.24 20.64 -8.27
CA ILE A 25 12.54 19.54 -8.96
C ILE A 25 12.51 19.87 -10.46
N ASP A 26 12.93 18.92 -11.28
CA ASP A 26 12.85 19.02 -12.73
C ASP A 26 12.07 17.84 -13.31
N GLY A 27 10.94 18.15 -13.96
CA GLY A 27 10.00 17.12 -14.35
C GLY A 27 9.50 16.30 -13.15
N GLU A 28 9.80 15.02 -13.14
CA GLU A 28 9.36 14.08 -12.11
C GLU A 28 10.43 13.73 -11.06
N GLU A 29 11.61 14.36 -11.12
CA GLU A 29 12.75 14.01 -10.28
C GLU A 29 13.29 15.18 -9.46
N ILE A 30 13.82 14.86 -8.28
CA ILE A 30 14.58 15.80 -7.48
C ILE A 30 15.93 16.05 -8.17
N LEU A 31 16.22 17.31 -8.46
CA LEU A 31 17.48 17.73 -9.08
C LEU A 31 18.56 18.06 -8.03
N ALA A 32 18.15 18.70 -6.93
CA ALA A 32 19.07 19.11 -5.86
C ALA A 32 18.30 19.39 -4.56
N VAL A 33 18.98 19.21 -3.44
CA VAL A 33 18.52 19.63 -2.11
C VAL A 33 19.66 20.40 -1.45
N GLY A 34 19.41 21.59 -0.93
CA GLY A 34 20.41 22.42 -0.27
C GLY A 34 20.03 23.89 -0.20
N PRO A 35 20.88 24.72 0.36
CA PRO A 35 20.60 26.18 0.52
C PRO A 35 20.69 26.91 -0.81
N ALA A 36 19.92 28.00 -0.90
CA ALA A 36 20.02 29.04 -1.94
C ALA A 36 19.89 28.53 -3.40
N LEU A 37 19.07 27.49 -3.64
CA LEU A 37 18.90 26.93 -4.99
C LEU A 37 18.22 27.92 -5.94
N THR A 38 17.45 28.90 -5.47
CA THR A 38 16.89 29.98 -6.28
C THR A 38 17.97 30.87 -6.91
N GLN A 39 19.13 30.98 -6.25
CA GLN A 39 20.28 31.71 -6.83
C GLN A 39 21.01 30.86 -7.88
N ARG A 40 21.08 29.54 -7.65
CA ARG A 40 21.69 28.58 -8.59
C ARG A 40 20.84 28.37 -9.85
N PHE A 41 19.54 28.49 -9.72
CA PHE A 41 18.57 28.28 -10.81
C PHE A 41 17.62 29.47 -10.93
N PRO A 42 18.10 30.62 -11.42
CA PRO A 42 17.36 31.91 -11.42
C PRO A 42 16.09 31.86 -12.29
N ASP A 43 16.05 31.00 -13.31
CA ASP A 43 14.91 30.90 -14.22
C ASP A 43 13.85 29.91 -13.74
N ALA A 44 14.06 29.22 -12.60
CA ALA A 44 13.10 28.30 -12.04
C ALA A 44 11.95 29.06 -11.35
N SER A 45 10.72 28.53 -11.49
CA SER A 45 9.64 28.98 -10.62
C SER A 45 9.91 28.50 -9.19
N TYR A 46 9.44 29.23 -8.19
CA TYR A 46 9.55 28.75 -6.81
C TYR A 46 8.24 28.90 -6.04
N LYS A 47 8.10 28.05 -5.04
CA LYS A 47 7.01 28.10 -4.06
C LYS A 47 7.61 28.21 -2.66
N GLU A 48 7.23 29.25 -1.92
CA GLU A 48 7.65 29.47 -0.54
C GLU A 48 6.95 28.46 0.39
N MET A 49 7.73 27.70 1.18
CA MET A 49 7.21 26.65 2.07
C MET A 49 7.16 27.07 3.54
N HIS A 50 7.71 28.26 3.87
CA HIS A 50 7.65 28.81 5.22
C HIS A 50 8.16 27.89 6.34
N GLY A 51 9.20 27.10 6.06
CA GLY A 51 9.79 26.16 7.02
C GLY A 51 9.00 24.86 7.22
N ARG A 52 7.98 24.57 6.39
CA ARG A 52 7.23 23.32 6.48
C ARG A 52 8.12 22.10 6.37
N VAL A 53 7.73 21.04 7.09
CA VAL A 53 8.41 19.74 6.99
C VAL A 53 8.08 19.10 5.65
N VAL A 54 9.13 18.77 4.89
CA VAL A 54 9.02 18.02 3.63
C VAL A 54 9.73 16.69 3.78
N MET A 55 9.00 15.60 3.53
CA MET A 55 9.48 14.22 3.61
C MET A 55 9.37 13.55 2.25
N PRO A 56 10.20 12.52 1.99
CA PRO A 56 9.94 11.58 0.90
C PRO A 56 8.53 11.01 1.01
N GLY A 57 7.97 10.63 -0.14
CA GLY A 57 6.63 10.08 -0.22
C GLY A 57 6.40 8.91 0.73
N ILE A 58 5.23 8.89 1.34
CA ILE A 58 4.77 7.82 2.22
C ILE A 58 4.03 6.78 1.39
N VAL A 59 4.36 5.50 1.60
CA VAL A 59 3.78 4.37 0.88
C VAL A 59 2.96 3.51 1.83
N CYS A 60 1.69 3.28 1.51
CA CYS A 60 0.90 2.21 2.11
C CYS A 60 1.21 0.91 1.37
N SER A 61 1.92 -0.03 2.02
CA SER A 61 2.49 -1.20 1.34
C SER A 61 1.52 -2.38 1.17
N HIS A 62 0.32 -2.30 1.73
CA HIS A 62 -0.77 -3.25 1.54
C HIS A 62 -2.10 -2.59 1.89
N ASN A 63 -3.04 -2.65 0.97
CA ASN A 63 -4.38 -2.08 1.14
C ASN A 63 -5.39 -2.82 0.25
N HIS A 64 -6.69 -2.61 0.52
CA HIS A 64 -7.81 -3.13 -0.26
C HIS A 64 -8.72 -2.01 -0.71
N PHE A 65 -8.48 -1.45 -1.89
CA PHE A 65 -9.30 -0.37 -2.43
C PHE A 65 -10.74 -0.79 -2.74
N TYR A 66 -10.99 -2.09 -2.92
CA TYR A 66 -12.35 -2.59 -3.08
C TYR A 66 -13.22 -2.38 -1.84
N SER A 67 -12.63 -2.22 -0.65
CA SER A 67 -13.36 -2.05 0.62
C SER A 67 -13.73 -0.60 0.95
N GLY A 68 -13.37 0.39 0.13
CA GLY A 68 -13.55 1.81 0.44
C GLY A 68 -14.99 2.24 0.70
N LEU A 69 -15.96 1.53 0.11
CA LEU A 69 -17.38 1.77 0.33
C LEU A 69 -18.00 0.93 1.47
N SER A 70 -17.17 0.22 2.27
CA SER A 70 -17.64 -0.54 3.44
C SER A 70 -17.72 0.29 4.72
N ARG A 71 -17.23 1.53 4.71
CA ARG A 71 -17.27 2.40 5.88
C ARG A 71 -18.70 2.67 6.33
N GLY A 72 -19.01 2.31 7.59
CA GLY A 72 -20.35 2.45 8.14
C GLY A 72 -21.38 1.56 7.44
N ILE A 73 -20.95 0.41 6.91
CA ILE A 73 -21.78 -0.54 6.17
C ILE A 73 -23.06 -0.90 6.94
N GLN A 74 -24.20 -0.87 6.25
CA GLN A 74 -25.52 -1.20 6.80
C GLN A 74 -26.10 -2.51 6.25
N ALA A 75 -25.30 -3.31 5.53
CA ALA A 75 -25.70 -4.63 5.10
C ALA A 75 -25.93 -5.54 6.31
N LYS A 76 -26.84 -6.51 6.17
CA LYS A 76 -27.07 -7.53 7.19
C LYS A 76 -25.84 -8.46 7.26
N ILE A 77 -25.15 -8.46 8.39
CA ILE A 77 -23.97 -9.26 8.62
C ILE A 77 -24.27 -10.22 9.75
N ASP A 78 -24.09 -11.53 9.49
CA ASP A 78 -24.20 -12.54 10.52
C ASP A 78 -23.05 -12.43 11.53
N PRO A 79 -23.23 -12.94 12.77
CA PRO A 79 -22.18 -12.92 13.78
C PRO A 79 -20.86 -13.51 13.26
N CYS A 80 -19.75 -12.84 13.61
CA CYS A 80 -18.40 -13.23 13.21
C CYS A 80 -17.59 -13.60 14.47
N PRO A 81 -17.76 -14.82 15.03
CA PRO A 81 -17.10 -15.25 16.26
C PRO A 81 -15.59 -15.51 16.07
N ASP A 82 -15.15 -15.69 14.85
CA ASP A 82 -13.76 -15.96 14.48
C ASP A 82 -13.41 -15.31 13.13
N PHE A 83 -12.13 -15.36 12.78
CA PHE A 83 -11.61 -14.75 11.56
C PHE A 83 -12.25 -15.33 10.28
N ILE A 84 -12.40 -16.64 10.20
CA ILE A 84 -13.00 -17.30 9.02
C ILE A 84 -14.47 -16.90 8.85
N SER A 85 -15.20 -16.74 9.94
CA SER A 85 -16.57 -16.20 9.91
C SER A 85 -16.59 -14.74 9.43
N THR A 86 -15.62 -13.92 9.85
CA THR A 86 -15.47 -12.55 9.36
C THR A 86 -15.21 -12.51 7.84
N LEU A 87 -14.34 -13.37 7.34
CA LEU A 87 -14.13 -13.51 5.89
C LEU A 87 -15.43 -13.87 5.17
N LYS A 88 -16.14 -14.94 5.61
CA LYS A 88 -17.34 -15.46 4.95
C LYS A 88 -18.53 -14.50 5.03
N ASN A 89 -18.78 -13.92 6.21
CA ASN A 89 -20.00 -13.16 6.49
C ASN A 89 -19.88 -11.69 6.07
N LEU A 90 -18.66 -11.16 5.97
CA LEU A 90 -18.42 -9.77 5.59
C LEU A 90 -17.64 -9.67 4.27
N TRP A 91 -16.35 -10.01 4.28
CA TRP A 91 -15.43 -9.64 3.18
C TRP A 91 -15.73 -10.39 1.88
N TRP A 92 -15.99 -11.70 1.91
CA TRP A 92 -16.34 -12.49 0.72
C TRP A 92 -17.77 -12.26 0.21
N ARG A 93 -18.61 -11.59 0.98
CA ARG A 93 -19.89 -11.07 0.48
C ARG A 93 -19.74 -9.69 -0.14
N LEU A 94 -18.90 -8.83 0.45
CA LEU A 94 -18.59 -7.52 -0.07
C LEU A 94 -17.96 -7.63 -1.46
N ASP A 95 -16.93 -8.46 -1.63
CA ASP A 95 -16.22 -8.61 -2.89
C ASP A 95 -17.11 -9.15 -4.02
N ARG A 96 -18.03 -10.08 -3.71
CA ARG A 96 -19.04 -10.59 -4.66
C ARG A 96 -20.12 -9.57 -5.01
N ALA A 97 -20.32 -8.54 -4.19
CA ALA A 97 -21.30 -7.49 -4.44
C ALA A 97 -20.78 -6.36 -5.32
N LEU A 98 -19.47 -6.36 -5.65
CA LEU A 98 -18.86 -5.35 -6.48
C LEU A 98 -19.23 -5.51 -7.96
N ASP A 99 -19.43 -4.37 -8.61
CA ASP A 99 -19.50 -4.18 -10.06
C ASP A 99 -18.51 -3.08 -10.47
N GLU A 100 -18.39 -2.82 -11.76
CA GLU A 100 -17.48 -1.80 -12.30
C GLU A 100 -17.68 -0.44 -11.62
N GLU A 101 -18.93 0.03 -11.47
CA GLU A 101 -19.22 1.33 -10.90
C GLU A 101 -18.82 1.40 -9.42
N SER A 102 -19.19 0.40 -8.62
CA SER A 102 -18.85 0.38 -7.20
C SER A 102 -17.34 0.24 -6.98
N LEU A 103 -16.66 -0.53 -7.81
CA LEU A 103 -15.20 -0.63 -7.77
C LEU A 103 -14.53 0.72 -8.10
N TYR A 104 -14.99 1.39 -9.17
CA TYR A 104 -14.42 2.68 -9.55
C TYR A 104 -14.57 3.73 -8.44
N TYR A 105 -15.78 3.87 -7.87
CA TYR A 105 -16.00 4.84 -6.79
C TYR A 105 -15.32 4.45 -5.49
N SER A 106 -15.20 3.16 -5.19
CA SER A 106 -14.37 2.68 -4.08
C SER A 106 -12.92 3.09 -4.25
N GLY A 107 -12.34 2.85 -5.43
CA GLY A 107 -10.99 3.26 -5.79
C GLY A 107 -10.78 4.78 -5.71
N LEU A 108 -11.75 5.58 -6.18
CA LEU A 108 -11.68 7.04 -6.09
C LEU A 108 -11.65 7.53 -4.63
N ILE A 109 -12.56 7.04 -3.79
CA ILE A 109 -12.64 7.43 -2.37
C ILE A 109 -11.33 7.05 -1.65
N CYS A 110 -10.85 5.81 -1.83
CA CYS A 110 -9.60 5.38 -1.24
C CYS A 110 -8.40 6.21 -1.72
N SER A 111 -8.33 6.55 -3.01
CA SER A 111 -7.26 7.40 -3.56
C SER A 111 -7.28 8.82 -2.98
N LEU A 112 -8.46 9.43 -2.86
CA LEU A 112 -8.61 10.76 -2.24
C LEU A 112 -8.17 10.75 -0.77
N GLU A 113 -8.55 9.71 -0.03
CA GLU A 113 -8.21 9.60 1.38
C GLU A 113 -6.75 9.28 1.61
N ALA A 114 -6.14 8.43 0.77
CA ALA A 114 -4.72 8.15 0.82
C ALA A 114 -3.89 9.43 0.66
N ILE A 115 -4.20 10.24 -0.35
CA ILE A 115 -3.52 11.52 -0.58
C ILE A 115 -3.77 12.51 0.57
N LYS A 116 -4.99 12.66 1.07
CA LYS A 116 -5.29 13.51 2.23
C LYS A 116 -4.52 13.10 3.48
N SER A 117 -4.25 11.80 3.63
CA SER A 117 -3.46 11.26 4.74
C SER A 117 -1.94 11.35 4.52
N GLY A 118 -1.50 11.89 3.38
CA GLY A 118 -0.08 12.08 3.07
C GLY A 118 0.56 10.94 2.30
N CYS A 119 -0.17 9.91 1.89
CA CYS A 119 0.38 8.87 1.01
C CYS A 119 0.61 9.43 -0.40
N THR A 120 1.76 9.11 -0.96
CA THR A 120 2.07 9.34 -2.37
C THR A 120 1.85 8.09 -3.22
N ALA A 121 1.84 6.92 -2.59
CA ALA A 121 1.61 5.64 -3.25
C ALA A 121 0.89 4.64 -2.34
N VAL A 122 0.11 3.76 -2.98
CA VAL A 122 -0.57 2.63 -2.32
C VAL A 122 -0.33 1.35 -3.13
N ILE A 123 -0.04 0.26 -2.44
CA ILE A 123 0.03 -1.08 -3.01
C ILE A 123 -1.26 -1.79 -2.66
N ASP A 124 -2.14 -1.87 -3.65
CA ASP A 124 -3.49 -2.41 -3.54
C ASP A 124 -3.52 -3.91 -3.83
N HIS A 125 -4.41 -4.61 -3.16
CA HIS A 125 -4.69 -6.04 -3.35
C HIS A 125 -6.20 -6.20 -3.56
N HIS A 126 -6.61 -6.48 -4.80
CA HIS A 126 -8.00 -6.34 -5.26
C HIS A 126 -8.75 -7.65 -5.39
N ALA A 127 -10.00 -7.66 -4.90
CA ALA A 127 -10.95 -8.75 -5.09
C ALA A 127 -12.31 -8.24 -5.61
N SER A 128 -12.79 -8.82 -6.70
CA SER A 128 -14.14 -8.64 -7.26
C SER A 128 -14.54 -9.85 -8.11
N PRO A 129 -14.89 -11.00 -7.52
CA PRO A 129 -15.15 -12.22 -8.28
C PRO A 129 -16.35 -12.12 -9.24
N ALA A 130 -17.25 -11.16 -9.04
CA ALA A 130 -18.33 -10.86 -9.98
C ALA A 130 -17.90 -9.96 -11.16
N TYR A 131 -16.75 -9.31 -11.06
CA TYR A 131 -16.19 -8.41 -12.08
C TYR A 131 -14.66 -8.58 -12.11
N ILE A 132 -14.16 -9.65 -12.74
CA ILE A 132 -12.73 -9.98 -12.78
C ILE A 132 -12.02 -9.24 -13.92
N THR A 133 -12.41 -9.54 -15.17
CA THR A 133 -11.79 -8.93 -16.35
C THR A 133 -11.97 -7.42 -16.34
N ASP A 134 -10.90 -6.68 -16.61
CA ASP A 134 -10.81 -5.21 -16.65
C ASP A 134 -10.98 -4.52 -15.26
N SER A 135 -11.10 -5.27 -14.16
CA SER A 135 -11.21 -4.71 -12.82
C SER A 135 -9.97 -3.91 -12.42
N LEU A 136 -8.79 -4.38 -12.80
CA LEU A 136 -7.53 -3.69 -12.52
C LEU A 136 -7.37 -2.38 -13.32
N ASP A 137 -7.93 -2.30 -14.53
CA ASP A 137 -7.99 -1.05 -15.28
C ASP A 137 -8.95 -0.05 -14.65
N THR A 138 -10.06 -0.53 -14.12
CA THR A 138 -11.01 0.32 -13.36
C THR A 138 -10.33 0.97 -12.16
N LEU A 139 -9.56 0.21 -11.39
CA LEU A 139 -8.76 0.75 -10.28
C LEU A 139 -7.67 1.68 -10.78
N ARG A 140 -6.89 1.28 -11.80
CA ARG A 140 -5.88 2.14 -12.41
C ARG A 140 -6.45 3.50 -12.80
N ASN A 141 -7.63 3.54 -13.39
CA ASN A 141 -8.30 4.78 -13.78
C ASN A 141 -8.65 5.65 -12.56
N ALA A 142 -9.03 5.05 -11.44
CA ALA A 142 -9.27 5.78 -10.19
C ALA A 142 -7.97 6.38 -9.61
N PHE A 143 -6.87 5.62 -9.58
CA PHE A 143 -5.55 6.12 -9.18
C PHE A 143 -5.12 7.33 -10.03
N ILE A 144 -5.17 7.19 -11.35
CA ILE A 144 -4.74 8.24 -12.29
C ILE A 144 -5.63 9.48 -12.17
N LYS A 145 -6.94 9.30 -12.00
CA LYS A 145 -7.90 10.42 -11.87
C LYS A 145 -7.56 11.34 -10.70
N VAL A 146 -7.06 10.78 -9.61
CA VAL A 146 -6.69 11.53 -8.41
C VAL A 146 -5.22 11.94 -8.42
N GLY A 147 -4.40 11.28 -9.25
CA GLY A 147 -2.96 11.52 -9.34
C GLY A 147 -2.16 10.72 -8.30
N LEU A 148 -2.73 9.65 -7.73
CA LEU A 148 -2.05 8.76 -6.80
C LEU A 148 -1.17 7.77 -7.56
N ARG A 149 0.05 7.54 -7.06
CA ARG A 149 0.87 6.42 -7.53
C ARG A 149 0.39 5.11 -6.90
N GLY A 150 0.55 3.98 -7.60
CA GLY A 150 0.18 2.70 -7.01
C GLY A 150 0.69 1.48 -7.71
N MET A 151 0.47 0.36 -7.06
CA MET A 151 0.54 -0.98 -7.64
C MET A 151 -0.79 -1.66 -7.36
N THR A 152 -1.27 -2.49 -8.27
CA THR A 152 -2.47 -3.29 -8.03
C THR A 152 -2.34 -4.68 -8.64
N CYS A 153 -3.07 -5.64 -8.07
CA CYS A 153 -3.16 -7.03 -8.54
C CYS A 153 -4.53 -7.60 -8.21
N PHE A 154 -4.94 -8.63 -8.96
CA PHE A 154 -6.17 -9.36 -8.67
C PHE A 154 -5.89 -10.50 -7.69
N GLU A 155 -6.69 -10.62 -6.66
CA GLU A 155 -6.63 -11.61 -5.58
C GLU A 155 -7.10 -12.99 -6.07
N THR A 156 -6.23 -13.71 -6.79
CA THR A 156 -6.52 -15.01 -7.39
C THR A 156 -6.88 -16.04 -6.33
N THR A 157 -8.00 -16.75 -6.53
CA THR A 157 -8.56 -17.73 -5.58
C THR A 157 -9.49 -18.69 -6.28
N ASP A 158 -9.77 -19.86 -5.65
CA ASP A 158 -10.77 -20.82 -6.13
C ASP A 158 -12.06 -20.86 -5.28
N ARG A 159 -12.20 -19.95 -4.31
CA ARG A 159 -13.19 -20.02 -3.22
C ARG A 159 -14.65 -19.91 -3.61
N ASN A 160 -14.99 -19.33 -4.78
CA ASN A 160 -16.37 -19.21 -5.24
C ASN A 160 -16.65 -20.08 -6.47
N GLY A 161 -15.89 -19.89 -7.55
CA GLY A 161 -16.07 -20.56 -8.85
C GLY A 161 -15.08 -21.68 -9.15
N GLY A 162 -14.25 -22.06 -8.17
CA GLY A 162 -13.23 -23.11 -8.32
C GLY A 162 -12.15 -22.72 -9.33
N LEU A 163 -11.62 -23.72 -10.04
CA LEU A 163 -10.51 -23.52 -10.98
C LEU A 163 -10.81 -22.51 -12.11
N LYS A 164 -12.08 -22.32 -12.47
CA LYS A 164 -12.44 -21.30 -13.49
C LYS A 164 -12.23 -19.88 -12.99
N GLU A 165 -12.63 -19.62 -11.77
CA GLU A 165 -12.41 -18.32 -11.11
C GLU A 165 -10.91 -18.07 -10.94
N LEU A 166 -10.18 -19.08 -10.45
CA LEU A 166 -8.75 -19.03 -10.27
C LEU A 166 -8.04 -18.70 -11.58
N GLN A 167 -8.37 -19.39 -12.68
CA GLN A 167 -7.81 -19.14 -14.00
C GLN A 167 -8.12 -17.71 -14.47
N ALA A 168 -9.36 -17.24 -14.32
CA ALA A 168 -9.74 -15.89 -14.71
C ALA A 168 -8.96 -14.81 -13.92
N GLY A 169 -8.71 -15.03 -12.63
CA GLY A 169 -7.89 -14.13 -11.80
C GLY A 169 -6.42 -14.08 -12.25
N VAL A 170 -5.83 -15.24 -12.59
CA VAL A 170 -4.47 -15.29 -13.15
C VAL A 170 -4.41 -14.58 -14.50
N GLU A 171 -5.39 -14.82 -15.39
CA GLU A 171 -5.48 -14.17 -16.70
C GLU A 171 -5.61 -12.65 -16.57
N GLU A 172 -6.39 -12.14 -15.61
CA GLU A 172 -6.52 -10.70 -15.36
C GLU A 172 -5.19 -10.09 -14.89
N ASN A 173 -4.47 -10.72 -13.97
CA ASN A 173 -3.14 -10.27 -13.56
C ASN A 173 -2.17 -10.19 -14.76
N ILE A 174 -2.13 -11.22 -15.61
CA ILE A 174 -1.27 -11.25 -16.81
C ILE A 174 -1.71 -10.18 -17.82
N ARG A 175 -3.03 -10.06 -18.08
CA ARG A 175 -3.59 -9.07 -19.01
C ARG A 175 -3.20 -7.67 -18.57
N PHE A 176 -3.39 -7.34 -17.31
CA PHE A 176 -3.08 -6.03 -16.77
C PHE A 176 -1.57 -5.73 -16.83
N ALA A 177 -0.71 -6.69 -16.47
CA ALA A 177 0.73 -6.53 -16.59
C ALA A 177 1.15 -6.21 -18.03
N LYS A 178 0.61 -6.91 -19.01
CA LYS A 178 0.84 -6.63 -20.45
C LYS A 178 0.31 -5.27 -20.87
N HIS A 179 -0.85 -4.84 -20.34
CA HIS A 179 -1.39 -3.50 -20.60
C HIS A 179 -0.43 -2.41 -20.09
N ILE A 180 0.11 -2.57 -18.89
CA ILE A 180 1.11 -1.64 -18.32
C ILE A 180 2.37 -1.60 -19.19
N ASP A 181 2.90 -2.74 -19.64
CA ASP A 181 4.08 -2.79 -20.50
C ASP A 181 3.84 -2.10 -21.85
N ALA A 182 2.70 -2.34 -22.46
CA ALA A 182 2.32 -1.68 -23.71
C ALA A 182 2.15 -0.15 -23.55
N ALA A 183 1.67 0.31 -22.39
CA ALA A 183 1.58 1.74 -22.07
C ALA A 183 2.96 2.39 -21.91
N LYS A 184 3.91 1.69 -21.28
CA LYS A 184 5.32 2.12 -21.18
C LYS A 184 5.98 2.23 -22.53
N GLU A 185 5.88 1.21 -23.37
CA GLU A 185 6.45 1.20 -24.72
C GLU A 185 5.96 2.37 -25.57
N LYS A 186 4.69 2.75 -25.44
CA LYS A 186 4.08 3.89 -26.12
C LYS A 186 4.39 5.24 -25.44
N SER A 187 5.19 5.27 -24.37
CA SER A 187 5.50 6.46 -23.57
C SER A 187 4.25 7.21 -23.11
N GLN A 188 3.16 6.48 -22.81
CA GLN A 188 1.92 7.06 -22.32
C GLN A 188 2.12 7.56 -20.89
N GLN A 189 2.02 8.86 -20.69
CA GLN A 189 2.17 9.53 -19.40
C GLN A 189 0.82 10.00 -18.85
N PRO A 190 0.66 10.11 -17.51
CA PRO A 190 1.67 9.78 -16.48
C PRO A 190 1.75 8.27 -16.19
N TYR A 191 2.96 7.74 -16.01
CA TYR A 191 3.19 6.37 -15.56
C TYR A 191 3.14 6.32 -14.03
N LEU A 192 1.96 6.16 -13.47
CA LEU A 192 1.71 6.17 -12.03
C LEU A 192 1.36 4.78 -11.45
N VAL A 193 0.92 3.83 -12.28
CA VAL A 193 0.44 2.54 -11.78
C VAL A 193 1.22 1.38 -12.38
N GLU A 194 1.64 0.45 -11.54
CA GLU A 194 2.33 -0.79 -11.90
C GLU A 194 1.48 -2.01 -11.54
N ALA A 195 1.75 -3.14 -12.18
CA ALA A 195 1.11 -4.42 -11.91
C ALA A 195 1.91 -5.23 -10.87
N HIS A 196 1.21 -6.04 -10.09
CA HIS A 196 1.74 -7.16 -9.33
C HIS A 196 0.97 -8.43 -9.70
N ILE A 197 1.41 -9.63 -9.27
CA ILE A 197 0.63 -10.86 -9.41
C ILE A 197 0.00 -11.15 -8.06
N GLY A 198 -1.34 -11.18 -8.01
CA GLY A 198 -2.09 -11.32 -6.76
C GLY A 198 -2.58 -12.75 -6.52
N ALA A 199 -2.55 -13.16 -5.25
CA ALA A 199 -3.21 -14.36 -4.76
C ALA A 199 -3.84 -14.08 -3.39
N HIS A 200 -5.00 -14.67 -3.09
CA HIS A 200 -5.68 -14.43 -1.82
C HIS A 200 -4.83 -14.90 -0.64
N ALA A 201 -4.80 -16.22 -0.41
CA ALA A 201 -4.06 -16.81 0.70
C ALA A 201 -3.74 -18.29 0.38
N PRO A 202 -2.71 -18.90 1.00
CA PRO A 202 -2.32 -20.26 0.74
C PRO A 202 -3.47 -21.29 0.91
N PHE A 203 -4.42 -21.06 1.82
CA PHE A 203 -5.54 -21.97 2.06
C PHE A 203 -6.67 -21.87 1.02
N THR A 204 -6.66 -20.86 0.15
CA THR A 204 -7.64 -20.68 -0.93
C THR A 204 -7.02 -20.80 -2.33
N VAL A 205 -5.77 -21.24 -2.41
CA VAL A 205 -5.06 -21.45 -3.66
C VAL A 205 -4.45 -22.84 -3.67
N PRO A 206 -5.03 -23.80 -4.41
CA PRO A 206 -4.50 -25.15 -4.51
C PRO A 206 -3.19 -25.19 -5.31
N ASP A 207 -2.47 -26.31 -5.27
CA ASP A 207 -1.18 -26.47 -5.96
C ASP A 207 -1.26 -26.17 -7.47
N ALA A 208 -2.36 -26.55 -8.12
CA ALA A 208 -2.60 -26.18 -9.52
C ALA A 208 -2.64 -24.65 -9.73
N GLY A 209 -3.20 -23.92 -8.75
CA GLY A 209 -3.21 -22.45 -8.75
C GLY A 209 -1.82 -21.86 -8.52
N LEU A 210 -1.04 -22.43 -7.61
CA LEU A 210 0.35 -21.99 -7.39
C LEU A 210 1.21 -22.18 -8.64
N ALA A 211 1.01 -23.28 -9.37
CA ALA A 211 1.67 -23.52 -10.66
C ALA A 211 1.31 -22.44 -11.69
N MET A 212 0.02 -22.09 -11.82
CA MET A 212 -0.43 -21.01 -12.73
C MET A 212 0.14 -19.65 -12.33
N LEU A 213 0.19 -19.33 -11.04
CA LEU A 213 0.79 -18.09 -10.52
C LEU A 213 2.30 -18.04 -10.79
N SER A 214 3.02 -19.17 -10.65
CA SER A 214 4.43 -19.28 -10.99
C SER A 214 4.69 -18.92 -12.45
N GLU A 215 3.89 -19.46 -13.36
CA GLU A 215 3.99 -19.12 -14.78
C GLU A 215 3.67 -17.64 -15.05
N ALA A 216 2.69 -17.07 -14.33
CA ALA A 216 2.36 -15.65 -14.45
C ALA A 216 3.50 -14.75 -13.96
N VAL A 217 4.12 -15.06 -12.82
CA VAL A 217 5.30 -14.37 -12.28
C VAL A 217 6.46 -14.43 -13.29
N LYS A 218 6.77 -15.61 -13.81
CA LYS A 218 7.84 -15.81 -14.81
C LYS A 218 7.56 -15.06 -16.11
N ALA A 219 6.33 -15.12 -16.62
CA ALA A 219 5.95 -14.51 -17.89
C ALA A 219 5.92 -12.97 -17.83
N THR A 220 5.67 -12.39 -16.66
CA THR A 220 5.51 -10.93 -16.49
C THR A 220 6.70 -10.25 -15.83
N GLY A 221 7.56 -11.01 -15.13
CA GLY A 221 8.65 -10.48 -14.31
C GLY A 221 8.19 -9.68 -13.07
N ARG A 222 6.91 -9.83 -12.68
CA ARG A 222 6.34 -9.22 -11.47
C ARG A 222 6.49 -10.16 -10.28
N GLY A 223 6.47 -9.60 -9.05
CA GLY A 223 6.46 -10.39 -7.83
C GLY A 223 5.06 -10.87 -7.44
N LEU A 224 4.98 -11.78 -6.48
CA LEU A 224 3.74 -12.22 -5.86
C LEU A 224 3.33 -11.29 -4.71
N HIS A 225 2.05 -10.97 -4.60
CA HIS A 225 1.41 -10.31 -3.46
C HIS A 225 0.33 -11.25 -2.90
N ILE A 226 0.48 -11.68 -1.65
CA ILE A 226 -0.40 -12.68 -1.02
C ILE A 226 -0.52 -12.45 0.48
N HIS A 227 -1.70 -12.70 1.07
CA HIS A 227 -1.84 -12.87 2.51
C HIS A 227 -1.26 -14.22 2.92
N ALA A 228 -0.50 -14.27 4.00
CA ALA A 228 -0.05 -15.54 4.56
C ALA A 228 0.06 -15.46 6.08
N ALA A 229 -0.40 -16.52 6.75
CA ALA A 229 -0.36 -16.64 8.21
C ALA A 229 -1.00 -15.43 8.93
N GLU A 230 -2.11 -14.90 8.40
CA GLU A 230 -2.90 -13.88 9.09
C GLU A 230 -3.56 -14.46 10.33
N ASP A 231 -4.12 -15.67 10.20
CA ASP A 231 -4.67 -16.46 11.30
C ASP A 231 -3.99 -17.83 11.38
N SER A 232 -4.04 -18.45 12.53
CA SER A 232 -3.51 -19.81 12.77
C SER A 232 -4.18 -20.89 11.91
N TYR A 233 -5.39 -20.61 11.40
CA TYR A 233 -6.09 -21.50 10.47
C TYR A 233 -5.26 -21.73 9.20
N ASP A 234 -4.65 -20.70 8.62
CA ASP A 234 -3.86 -20.81 7.38
C ASP A 234 -2.69 -21.80 7.56
N VAL A 235 -1.97 -21.68 8.69
CA VAL A 235 -0.87 -22.60 9.04
C VAL A 235 -1.39 -24.03 9.24
N SER A 236 -2.46 -24.19 10.02
CA SER A 236 -3.07 -25.50 10.30
C SER A 236 -3.56 -26.17 9.02
N HIS A 237 -4.17 -25.39 8.11
CA HIS A 237 -4.62 -25.86 6.82
C HIS A 237 -3.45 -26.35 5.95
N SER A 238 -2.35 -25.57 5.88
CA SER A 238 -1.16 -25.94 5.10
C SER A 238 -0.54 -27.25 5.61
N HIS A 239 -0.36 -27.39 6.92
CA HIS A 239 0.19 -28.62 7.52
C HIS A 239 -0.73 -29.81 7.31
N HIS A 240 -2.06 -29.64 7.46
CA HIS A 240 -3.03 -30.73 7.31
C HIS A 240 -3.11 -31.25 5.87
N HIS A 241 -3.15 -30.33 4.88
CA HIS A 241 -3.39 -30.71 3.49
C HIS A 241 -2.12 -30.95 2.68
N TYR A 242 -1.02 -30.27 3.02
CA TYR A 242 0.21 -30.29 2.24
C TYR A 242 1.43 -30.77 3.02
N GLY A 243 1.34 -30.88 4.36
CA GLY A 243 2.46 -31.29 5.23
C GLY A 243 3.64 -30.32 5.22
N LYS A 244 3.40 -29.02 4.99
CA LYS A 244 4.45 -28.01 4.76
C LYS A 244 4.14 -26.72 5.46
N ASP A 245 5.19 -25.96 5.79
CA ASP A 245 5.12 -24.55 6.15
C ASP A 245 4.67 -23.71 4.94
N LEU A 246 4.06 -22.57 5.20
CA LEU A 246 3.39 -21.75 4.18
C LEU A 246 4.36 -21.24 3.10
N LEU A 247 5.47 -20.62 3.51
CA LEU A 247 6.41 -20.06 2.54
C LEU A 247 7.28 -21.16 1.89
N ALA A 248 7.54 -22.26 2.60
CA ALA A 248 8.18 -23.44 2.01
C ALA A 248 7.34 -23.99 0.83
N ARG A 249 6.00 -24.06 0.98
CA ARG A 249 5.09 -24.47 -0.10
C ARG A 249 5.14 -23.49 -1.28
N LEU A 250 5.12 -22.17 -1.04
CA LEU A 250 5.21 -21.16 -2.10
C LEU A 250 6.55 -21.21 -2.84
N ALA A 251 7.64 -21.48 -2.11
CA ALA A 251 8.99 -21.55 -2.68
C ALA A 251 9.19 -22.74 -3.64
N GLU A 252 8.46 -23.84 -3.48
CA GLU A 252 8.48 -24.97 -4.44
C GLU A 252 7.99 -24.57 -5.84
N TYR A 253 7.21 -23.49 -5.92
CA TYR A 253 6.70 -22.92 -7.17
C TYR A 253 7.47 -21.68 -7.61
N ASP A 254 8.65 -21.39 -7.04
CA ASP A 254 9.45 -20.19 -7.32
C ASP A 254 8.69 -18.86 -7.11
N LEU A 255 7.76 -18.83 -6.15
CA LEU A 255 6.89 -17.68 -5.88
C LEU A 255 7.46 -16.70 -4.84
N ILE A 256 8.65 -16.98 -4.28
CA ILE A 256 9.31 -16.12 -3.30
C ILE A 256 10.58 -15.54 -3.91
N ASP A 257 10.58 -14.22 -4.10
CA ASP A 257 11.72 -13.44 -4.60
C ASP A 257 11.79 -12.05 -3.96
N SER A 258 12.70 -11.21 -4.45
CA SER A 258 12.90 -9.86 -3.92
C SER A 258 11.76 -8.87 -4.20
N LYS A 259 10.79 -9.23 -5.03
CA LYS A 259 9.58 -8.45 -5.31
C LYS A 259 8.35 -9.01 -4.59
N THR A 260 8.48 -10.16 -3.93
CA THR A 260 7.37 -10.80 -3.20
C THR A 260 6.95 -9.99 -2.00
N LEU A 261 5.65 -9.85 -1.82
CA LEU A 261 5.01 -9.18 -0.71
C LEU A 261 4.10 -10.16 0.03
N ILE A 262 4.45 -10.46 1.28
CA ILE A 262 3.66 -11.27 2.20
C ILE A 262 2.93 -10.33 3.16
N ALA A 263 1.60 -10.29 3.11
CA ALA A 263 0.82 -9.51 4.06
C ALA A 263 0.58 -10.32 5.35
N HIS A 264 0.57 -9.63 6.49
CA HIS A 264 0.36 -10.10 7.87
C HIS A 264 1.50 -10.93 8.46
N GLY A 265 1.62 -12.20 8.13
CA GLY A 265 2.70 -13.09 8.59
C GLY A 265 2.75 -13.30 10.10
N LEU A 266 1.59 -13.28 10.82
CA LEU A 266 1.57 -13.35 12.28
C LEU A 266 2.07 -14.69 12.81
N TYR A 267 1.79 -15.77 12.10
CA TYR A 267 2.04 -17.15 12.49
C TYR A 267 3.07 -17.86 11.62
N LEU A 268 3.88 -17.10 10.86
CA LEU A 268 5.00 -17.67 10.10
C LEU A 268 5.99 -18.38 11.04
N SER A 269 6.51 -19.52 10.60
CA SER A 269 7.57 -20.22 11.33
C SER A 269 8.90 -19.43 11.23
N ALA A 270 9.87 -19.78 12.08
CA ALA A 270 11.20 -19.20 12.00
C ALA A 270 11.91 -19.56 10.66
N ASP A 271 11.62 -20.73 10.11
CA ASP A 271 12.14 -21.18 8.81
C ASP A 271 11.50 -20.43 7.66
N ASP A 272 10.17 -20.15 7.71
CA ASP A 272 9.48 -19.27 6.76
C ASP A 272 10.11 -17.86 6.75
N ILE A 273 10.32 -17.27 7.93
CA ILE A 273 10.94 -15.94 8.05
C ILE A 273 12.37 -15.95 7.50
N LYS A 274 13.13 -16.99 7.82
CA LYS A 274 14.48 -17.15 7.27
C LYS A 274 14.45 -17.24 5.75
N LEU A 275 13.56 -18.04 5.18
CA LEU A 275 13.38 -18.17 3.74
C LEU A 275 13.02 -16.82 3.08
N LEU A 276 12.07 -16.07 3.65
CA LEU A 276 11.69 -14.74 3.16
C LEU A 276 12.88 -13.77 3.17
N ASN A 277 13.66 -13.77 4.26
CA ASN A 277 14.87 -12.96 4.39
C ASN A 277 15.95 -13.35 3.38
N ASP A 278 16.19 -14.65 3.16
CA ASP A 278 17.19 -15.15 2.22
C ASP A 278 16.82 -14.82 0.76
N LYS A 279 15.54 -14.76 0.45
CA LYS A 279 15.00 -14.36 -0.86
C LYS A 279 14.83 -12.85 -1.00
N ASP A 280 15.16 -12.08 0.04
CA ASP A 280 15.04 -10.62 0.10
C ASP A 280 13.58 -10.11 -0.14
N GLY A 281 12.58 -10.93 0.18
CA GLY A 281 11.16 -10.58 0.10
C GLY A 281 10.71 -9.62 1.21
N PHE A 282 9.50 -9.11 1.12
CA PHE A 282 8.92 -8.18 2.08
C PHE A 282 7.82 -8.84 2.92
N LEU A 283 7.80 -8.51 4.21
CA LEU A 283 6.63 -8.73 5.07
C LEU A 283 5.98 -7.39 5.37
N VAL A 284 4.66 -7.31 5.14
CA VAL A 284 3.88 -6.11 5.47
C VAL A 284 3.04 -6.34 6.71
N HIS A 285 3.34 -5.59 7.76
CA HIS A 285 2.63 -5.63 9.02
C HIS A 285 1.47 -4.64 9.01
N ASN A 286 0.26 -5.13 9.27
CA ASN A 286 -1.00 -4.39 9.23
C ASN A 286 -1.56 -4.31 10.66
N ALA A 287 -0.95 -3.50 11.52
CA ALA A 287 -1.20 -3.53 12.97
C ALA A 287 -2.66 -3.26 13.33
N ARG A 288 -3.29 -2.24 12.72
CA ARG A 288 -4.68 -1.86 12.98
C ARG A 288 -5.65 -2.96 12.55
N SER A 289 -5.43 -3.54 11.36
CA SER A 289 -6.26 -4.62 10.87
C SER A 289 -6.14 -5.88 11.73
N ASN A 290 -4.91 -6.28 12.06
CA ASN A 290 -4.66 -7.43 12.93
C ASN A 290 -5.36 -7.29 14.29
N MET A 291 -5.35 -6.06 14.86
CA MET A 291 -6.07 -5.76 16.11
C MET A 291 -7.58 -5.80 15.92
N ASN A 292 -8.11 -5.20 14.84
CA ASN A 292 -9.54 -5.19 14.52
C ASN A 292 -10.10 -6.60 14.31
N ASN A 293 -9.36 -7.44 13.61
CA ASN A 293 -9.74 -8.81 13.29
C ASN A 293 -9.46 -9.80 14.44
N HIS A 294 -8.86 -9.33 15.52
CA HIS A 294 -8.50 -10.13 16.70
C HIS A 294 -7.65 -11.37 16.37
N VAL A 295 -6.78 -11.27 15.36
CA VAL A 295 -5.97 -12.39 14.85
C VAL A 295 -4.64 -12.58 15.57
N GLY A 296 -4.32 -11.75 16.55
CA GLY A 296 -3.10 -11.90 17.36
C GLY A 296 -1.98 -10.93 17.00
N TYR A 297 -0.73 -11.33 17.29
CA TYR A 297 0.44 -10.49 17.14
C TYR A 297 1.67 -11.29 16.70
N ASN A 298 2.48 -10.73 15.80
CA ASN A 298 3.75 -11.34 15.39
C ASN A 298 4.87 -10.98 16.38
N HIS A 299 5.29 -11.94 17.21
CA HIS A 299 6.39 -11.76 18.17
C HIS A 299 7.78 -11.79 17.52
N GLN A 300 7.88 -12.09 16.22
CA GLN A 300 9.14 -12.24 15.49
C GLN A 300 9.49 -11.03 14.61
N LEU A 301 8.82 -9.87 14.78
CA LEU A 301 9.07 -8.66 13.96
C LEU A 301 10.54 -8.23 13.96
N THR A 302 11.28 -8.51 15.04
CA THR A 302 12.73 -8.20 15.15
C THR A 302 13.62 -8.99 14.19
N THR A 303 13.15 -10.11 13.68
CA THR A 303 13.92 -11.01 12.80
C THR A 303 13.65 -10.76 11.31
N ILE A 304 12.68 -9.91 10.99
CA ILE A 304 12.27 -9.62 9.62
C ILE A 304 13.14 -8.51 9.05
N ARG A 305 13.87 -8.81 7.96
CA ARG A 305 14.80 -7.86 7.31
C ARG A 305 14.05 -6.72 6.60
N ASN A 306 13.10 -7.05 5.74
CA ASN A 306 12.33 -6.10 4.95
C ASN A 306 10.90 -6.00 5.51
N LEU A 307 10.78 -5.50 6.74
CA LEU A 307 9.50 -5.19 7.35
C LEU A 307 8.97 -3.89 6.71
N ALA A 308 7.75 -3.92 6.19
CA ALA A 308 7.01 -2.74 5.73
C ALA A 308 5.69 -2.61 6.51
N LEU A 309 5.01 -1.47 6.37
CA LEU A 309 3.70 -1.22 6.98
C LEU A 309 2.63 -1.07 5.91
N GLY A 310 1.46 -1.63 6.20
CA GLY A 310 0.24 -1.48 5.41
C GLY A 310 -0.96 -1.32 6.32
N THR A 311 -2.09 -0.94 5.75
CA THR A 311 -3.32 -0.68 6.49
C THR A 311 -4.41 -1.72 6.25
N ASP A 312 -4.17 -2.66 5.32
CA ASP A 312 -5.21 -3.60 4.90
C ASP A 312 -6.48 -2.83 4.46
N GLY A 313 -7.68 -3.36 4.68
CA GLY A 313 -8.95 -2.70 4.34
C GLY A 313 -9.33 -1.48 5.20
N ILE A 314 -8.44 -0.94 6.04
CA ILE A 314 -8.75 0.11 7.03
C ILE A 314 -8.14 1.48 6.65
N GLY A 315 -8.52 2.00 5.47
CA GLY A 315 -8.03 3.30 5.00
C GLY A 315 -6.53 3.29 4.68
N SER A 316 -5.90 4.49 4.56
CA SER A 316 -4.49 4.60 4.16
C SER A 316 -3.72 5.60 5.04
N ASP A 317 -4.14 5.84 6.28
CA ASP A 317 -3.42 6.73 7.20
C ASP A 317 -2.18 6.01 7.77
N MET A 318 -1.04 6.22 7.14
CA MET A 318 0.22 5.58 7.50
C MET A 318 0.89 6.21 8.73
N PHE A 319 0.55 7.45 9.10
CA PHE A 319 0.99 8.04 10.36
C PHE A 319 0.29 7.33 11.53
N GLU A 320 -1.00 7.10 11.39
CA GLU A 320 -1.77 6.34 12.37
C GLU A 320 -1.30 4.89 12.44
N GLU A 321 -1.09 4.24 11.28
CA GLU A 321 -0.61 2.86 11.21
C GLU A 321 0.72 2.69 11.96
N MET A 322 1.69 3.58 11.73
CA MET A 322 2.98 3.52 12.43
C MET A 322 2.82 3.67 13.95
N LYS A 323 1.92 4.56 14.43
CA LYS A 323 1.64 4.73 15.86
C LYS A 323 1.05 3.46 16.47
N PHE A 324 0.06 2.88 15.82
CA PHE A 324 -0.57 1.64 16.29
C PHE A 324 0.41 0.46 16.23
N ALA A 325 1.21 0.34 15.19
CA ALA A 325 2.25 -0.68 15.11
C ALA A 325 3.24 -0.58 16.27
N PHE A 326 3.72 0.63 16.59
CA PHE A 326 4.61 0.86 17.71
C PHE A 326 3.92 0.57 19.05
N PHE A 327 2.73 1.12 19.31
CA PHE A 327 2.06 0.94 20.60
C PHE A 327 1.64 -0.52 20.82
N LYS A 328 1.14 -1.20 19.78
CA LYS A 328 0.81 -2.63 19.87
C LYS A 328 2.06 -3.48 20.14
N HIS A 329 3.19 -3.14 19.50
CA HIS A 329 4.46 -3.81 19.77
C HIS A 329 4.87 -3.68 21.25
N ARG A 330 4.76 -2.46 21.80
CA ARG A 330 5.08 -2.22 23.22
C ARG A 330 4.12 -2.91 24.17
N ASP A 331 2.81 -2.89 23.85
CA ASP A 331 1.78 -3.60 24.62
C ASP A 331 2.02 -5.13 24.64
N ALA A 332 2.51 -5.69 23.52
CA ALA A 332 2.90 -7.10 23.43
C ALA A 332 4.28 -7.43 24.05
N GLY A 333 4.92 -6.49 24.73
CA GLY A 333 6.24 -6.66 25.36
C GLY A 333 7.43 -6.64 24.40
N GLY A 334 7.24 -6.15 23.16
CA GLY A 334 8.29 -6.10 22.14
C GLY A 334 9.38 -5.05 22.44
N PRO A 335 10.63 -5.27 22.01
CA PRO A 335 11.78 -4.43 22.32
C PRO A 335 11.99 -3.24 21.35
N LEU A 336 11.33 -3.22 20.18
CA LEU A 336 11.57 -2.20 19.16
C LEU A 336 11.08 -0.81 19.60
N TRP A 337 11.78 0.21 19.14
CA TRP A 337 11.48 1.62 19.34
C TRP A 337 10.94 2.28 18.07
N PRO A 338 10.48 3.54 18.10
CA PRO A 338 9.91 4.24 16.95
C PRO A 338 10.77 4.19 15.67
N ASP A 339 12.10 4.21 15.80
CA ASP A 339 13.03 4.15 14.63
C ASP A 339 12.83 2.91 13.78
N SER A 340 12.54 1.76 14.41
CA SER A 340 12.28 0.51 13.67
C SER A 340 11.01 0.61 12.82
N PHE A 341 9.97 1.23 13.35
CA PHE A 341 8.71 1.44 12.65
C PHE A 341 8.80 2.58 11.61
N ALA A 342 9.60 3.62 11.89
CA ALA A 342 9.94 4.63 10.89
C ALA A 342 10.68 4.03 9.69
N ARG A 343 11.64 3.11 9.93
CA ARG A 343 12.28 2.33 8.88
C ARG A 343 11.26 1.47 8.13
N ALA A 344 10.37 0.77 8.82
CA ALA A 344 9.33 -0.05 8.20
C ALA A 344 8.38 0.80 7.33
N LEU A 345 8.03 2.02 7.76
CA LEU A 345 7.26 2.97 6.98
C LEU A 345 7.97 3.35 5.66
N THR A 346 9.30 3.48 5.67
CA THR A 346 10.07 3.83 4.47
C THR A 346 10.34 2.65 3.54
N ASN A 347 10.24 1.42 4.01
CA ASN A 347 10.55 0.22 3.20
C ASN A 347 9.57 0.01 2.04
N GLY A 348 8.35 0.57 2.09
CA GLY A 348 7.44 0.60 0.95
C GLY A 348 8.05 1.28 -0.28
N ASN A 349 8.89 2.31 -0.09
CA ASN A 349 9.62 2.95 -1.18
C ASN A 349 10.66 2.02 -1.84
N ALA A 350 11.28 1.11 -1.08
CA ALA A 350 12.17 0.11 -1.64
C ALA A 350 11.43 -0.88 -2.54
N LEU A 351 10.22 -1.29 -2.14
CA LEU A 351 9.36 -2.15 -2.94
C LEU A 351 8.90 -1.43 -4.24
N LEU A 352 8.50 -0.16 -4.16
CA LEU A 352 8.22 0.63 -5.36
C LEU A 352 9.43 0.72 -6.27
N SER A 353 10.63 0.96 -5.71
CA SER A 353 11.86 1.09 -6.51
C SER A 353 12.18 -0.17 -7.32
N ARG A 354 11.94 -1.36 -6.74
CA ARG A 354 12.15 -2.65 -7.42
C ARG A 354 11.17 -2.88 -8.57
N ASN A 355 9.93 -2.41 -8.44
CA ASN A 355 8.88 -2.66 -9.42
C ASN A 355 8.79 -1.56 -10.50
N PHE A 356 8.98 -0.31 -10.15
CA PHE A 356 8.99 0.81 -11.10
C PHE A 356 10.35 1.02 -11.80
N HIS A 357 11.41 0.32 -11.36
CA HIS A 357 12.78 0.52 -11.84
C HIS A 357 13.25 1.98 -11.74
N ALA A 358 12.85 2.67 -10.67
CA ALA A 358 13.16 4.06 -10.38
C ALA A 358 13.54 4.22 -8.89
N LYS A 359 14.07 5.37 -8.51
CA LYS A 359 14.51 5.61 -7.14
C LYS A 359 13.42 6.36 -6.37
N PHE A 360 12.96 5.81 -5.27
CA PHE A 360 11.97 6.41 -4.35
C PHE A 360 12.49 6.49 -2.92
N GLY A 361 11.92 7.40 -2.13
CA GLY A 361 12.04 7.40 -0.67
C GLY A 361 13.23 8.18 -0.11
N ARG A 362 13.89 9.04 -0.91
CA ARG A 362 14.93 9.93 -0.42
C ARG A 362 14.83 11.34 -0.99
N LEU A 363 15.30 12.30 -0.21
CA LEU A 363 15.48 13.69 -0.64
C LEU A 363 16.89 13.86 -1.23
N GLU A 364 17.14 13.22 -2.37
CA GLU A 364 18.43 13.21 -3.05
C GLU A 364 18.22 13.35 -4.57
N ALA A 365 19.24 13.89 -5.26
CA ALA A 365 19.20 14.02 -6.73
C ALA A 365 18.99 12.67 -7.44
N GLY A 366 18.12 12.65 -8.44
CA GLY A 366 17.74 11.48 -9.22
C GLY A 366 16.72 10.57 -8.56
N TYR A 367 16.15 10.95 -7.41
CA TYR A 367 14.99 10.31 -6.80
C TYR A 367 13.70 10.93 -7.33
N LYS A 368 12.63 10.16 -7.43
CA LYS A 368 11.32 10.66 -7.82
C LYS A 368 10.83 11.71 -6.82
N ALA A 369 10.26 12.79 -7.36
CA ALA A 369 9.67 13.87 -6.58
C ALA A 369 8.25 13.47 -6.13
N ASP A 370 8.18 12.41 -5.33
CA ASP A 370 7.03 12.01 -4.55
C ASP A 370 7.29 12.50 -3.12
N LEU A 371 6.53 13.50 -2.66
CA LEU A 371 6.81 14.23 -1.42
C LEU A 371 5.55 14.42 -0.58
N THR A 372 5.70 14.28 0.73
CA THR A 372 4.67 14.64 1.73
C THR A 372 5.09 15.89 2.46
N ILE A 373 4.26 16.91 2.43
CA ILE A 373 4.52 18.25 3.00
C ILE A 373 3.58 18.46 4.18
N CYS A 374 4.13 18.74 5.35
CA CYS A 374 3.38 18.87 6.61
C CYS A 374 3.57 20.24 7.26
N ASP A 375 2.47 20.80 7.79
CA ASP A 375 2.51 21.86 8.77
C ASP A 375 2.79 21.23 10.15
N TYR A 376 4.03 21.34 10.61
CA TYR A 376 4.41 20.80 11.90
C TYR A 376 5.32 21.75 12.66
N ALA A 377 4.76 22.44 13.66
CA ALA A 377 5.53 23.23 14.62
C ALA A 377 6.03 22.30 15.71
N SER A 378 7.28 21.88 15.62
CA SER A 378 7.87 20.99 16.60
C SER A 378 7.99 21.69 17.97
N PRO A 379 7.46 21.12 19.08
CA PRO A 379 7.58 21.70 20.41
C PRO A 379 8.96 21.50 21.04
N THR A 380 9.79 20.64 20.45
CA THR A 380 11.17 20.35 20.87
C THR A 380 12.08 20.35 19.64
N PRO A 381 13.42 20.42 19.80
CA PRO A 381 14.31 20.38 18.64
C PRO A 381 14.07 19.16 17.77
N LEU A 382 13.90 19.35 16.46
CA LEU A 382 13.74 18.29 15.48
C LEU A 382 15.12 17.87 14.98
N LEU A 383 15.55 16.68 15.33
CA LEU A 383 16.88 16.14 15.08
C LEU A 383 16.80 14.77 14.40
N PRO A 384 17.85 14.33 13.66
CA PRO A 384 17.87 12.98 13.09
C PRO A 384 17.61 11.87 14.12
N GLU A 385 18.12 12.05 15.34
CA GLU A 385 18.05 11.07 16.42
C GLU A 385 16.65 10.94 17.04
N ASN A 386 15.77 11.93 16.88
CA ASN A 386 14.45 11.94 17.49
C ASN A 386 13.27 12.05 16.51
N VAL A 387 13.53 12.15 15.20
CA VAL A 387 12.47 12.35 14.19
C VAL A 387 11.40 11.26 14.21
N ALA A 388 11.79 10.01 14.44
CA ALA A 388 10.84 8.89 14.57
C ALA A 388 9.91 9.07 15.78
N GLY A 389 10.43 9.62 16.89
CA GLY A 389 9.64 10.00 18.06
C GLY A 389 8.64 11.11 17.75
N HIS A 390 9.03 12.11 16.96
CA HIS A 390 8.09 13.16 16.53
C HIS A 390 6.92 12.60 15.71
N ILE A 391 7.15 11.58 14.87
CA ILE A 391 6.05 10.91 14.16
C ILE A 391 5.20 10.10 15.13
N ALA A 392 5.82 9.27 15.99
CA ALA A 392 5.08 8.40 16.90
C ALA A 392 4.20 9.17 17.89
N PHE A 393 4.62 10.37 18.34
CA PHE A 393 3.96 11.08 19.42
C PHE A 393 3.39 12.47 19.05
N GLY A 394 3.70 12.98 17.87
CA GLY A 394 3.32 14.36 17.49
C GLY A 394 2.69 14.46 16.12
N LEU A 395 3.46 14.21 15.06
CA LEU A 395 3.04 14.41 13.69
C LEU A 395 1.97 13.38 13.29
N GLY A 396 1.00 13.79 12.50
CA GLY A 396 -0.09 12.93 12.04
C GLY A 396 -0.67 13.41 10.71
N SER A 397 -1.62 12.67 10.16
CA SER A 397 -2.30 13.02 8.90
C SER A 397 -2.98 14.40 8.93
N SER A 398 -3.43 14.86 10.10
CA SER A 398 -3.96 16.22 10.27
C SER A 398 -2.93 17.32 10.00
N SER A 399 -1.64 17.01 10.07
CA SER A 399 -0.54 17.92 9.73
C SER A 399 -0.27 18.00 8.22
N VAL A 400 -0.81 17.10 7.41
CA VAL A 400 -0.59 17.09 5.96
C VAL A 400 -1.16 18.36 5.33
N HIS A 401 -0.29 19.10 4.68
CA HIS A 401 -0.62 20.36 4.00
C HIS A 401 -0.72 20.18 2.50
N SER A 402 0.28 19.48 1.91
CA SER A 402 0.34 19.24 0.48
C SER A 402 0.99 17.89 0.19
N VAL A 403 0.66 17.31 -0.96
CA VAL A 403 1.24 16.06 -1.45
C VAL A 403 1.65 16.25 -2.91
N MET A 404 2.88 15.88 -3.23
CA MET A 404 3.40 15.87 -4.58
C MET A 404 3.61 14.41 -5.02
N VAL A 405 3.15 14.08 -6.22
CA VAL A 405 3.37 12.79 -6.87
C VAL A 405 3.94 13.04 -8.25
N ASN A 406 5.04 12.37 -8.56
CA ASN A 406 5.68 12.51 -9.89
C ASN A 406 6.01 13.95 -10.27
N GLY A 407 6.43 14.79 -9.29
CA GLY A 407 6.73 16.19 -9.48
C GLY A 407 5.53 17.13 -9.62
N VAL A 408 4.29 16.60 -9.50
CA VAL A 408 3.04 17.37 -9.59
C VAL A 408 2.40 17.49 -8.22
N MET A 409 2.02 18.70 -7.80
CA MET A 409 1.19 18.91 -6.61
C MET A 409 -0.22 18.38 -6.91
N VAL A 410 -0.55 17.22 -6.35
CA VAL A 410 -1.88 16.59 -6.49
C VAL A 410 -2.85 17.01 -5.38
N TYR A 411 -2.32 17.47 -4.27
CA TYR A 411 -3.04 18.05 -3.14
C TYR A 411 -2.23 19.23 -2.62
N GLU A 412 -2.82 20.39 -2.58
CA GLU A 412 -2.13 21.62 -2.28
C GLU A 412 -2.97 22.49 -1.34
N ASP A 413 -2.36 23.04 -0.30
CA ASP A 413 -3.04 23.86 0.70
C ASP A 413 -4.32 23.19 1.23
N ARG A 414 -4.25 21.85 1.43
CA ARG A 414 -5.35 20.98 1.88
C ARG A 414 -6.53 20.90 0.90
N GLN A 415 -6.28 21.13 -0.41
CA GLN A 415 -7.30 21.07 -1.45
C GLN A 415 -6.83 20.26 -2.66
N PHE A 416 -7.75 19.57 -3.30
CA PHE A 416 -7.53 19.04 -4.64
C PHE A 416 -7.80 20.12 -5.69
N ALA A 417 -7.20 19.99 -6.86
CA ALA A 417 -7.43 20.92 -7.99
C ALA A 417 -8.85 20.80 -8.58
N PHE A 418 -9.68 19.89 -8.08
CA PHE A 418 -11.06 19.65 -8.51
C PHE A 418 -12.00 19.51 -7.32
N ASP A 419 -13.29 19.78 -7.54
CA ASP A 419 -14.31 19.59 -6.52
C ASP A 419 -14.54 18.09 -6.25
N CYS A 420 -14.35 17.66 -5.00
CA CYS A 420 -14.55 16.28 -4.59
C CYS A 420 -16.00 15.96 -4.19
N GLU A 421 -16.84 16.96 -3.90
CA GLU A 421 -18.21 16.70 -3.42
C GLU A 421 -19.06 15.88 -4.39
N PRO A 422 -19.00 16.09 -5.72
CA PRO A 422 -19.71 15.23 -6.67
C PRO A 422 -19.27 13.75 -6.59
N VAL A 423 -17.98 13.50 -6.34
CA VAL A 423 -17.43 12.14 -6.16
C VAL A 423 -18.03 11.51 -4.91
N TYR A 424 -17.98 12.20 -3.77
CA TYR A 424 -18.58 11.71 -2.52
C TYR A 424 -20.09 11.53 -2.61
N ALA A 425 -20.80 12.45 -3.27
CA ALA A 425 -22.25 12.36 -3.47
C ALA A 425 -22.65 11.12 -4.28
N GLN A 426 -21.90 10.82 -5.34
CA GLN A 426 -22.14 9.61 -6.13
C GLN A 426 -21.71 8.35 -5.39
N ALA A 427 -20.57 8.36 -4.70
CA ALA A 427 -20.09 7.23 -3.90
C ALA A 427 -21.13 6.79 -2.85
N ARG A 428 -21.80 7.73 -2.17
CA ARG A 428 -22.90 7.42 -1.23
C ARG A 428 -24.05 6.66 -1.89
N LYS A 429 -24.45 7.04 -3.11
CA LYS A 429 -25.50 6.35 -3.86
C LYS A 429 -25.07 4.96 -4.32
N VAL A 430 -23.83 4.85 -4.79
CA VAL A 430 -23.24 3.59 -5.24
C VAL A 430 -23.09 2.61 -4.07
N ALA A 431 -22.60 3.08 -2.92
CA ALA A 431 -22.49 2.28 -1.69
C ALA A 431 -23.84 1.69 -1.27
N ALA A 432 -24.90 2.50 -1.27
CA ALA A 432 -26.24 2.01 -0.92
C ALA A 432 -26.72 0.88 -1.86
N ARG A 433 -26.46 0.98 -3.17
CA ARG A 433 -26.80 -0.09 -4.13
C ARG A 433 -25.92 -1.34 -3.93
N MET A 434 -24.63 -1.16 -3.65
CA MET A 434 -23.70 -2.26 -3.37
C MET A 434 -24.13 -3.03 -2.12
N TRP A 435 -24.51 -2.33 -1.03
CA TRP A 435 -25.00 -2.98 0.19
C TRP A 435 -26.31 -3.77 -0.03
N GLN A 436 -27.22 -3.25 -0.89
CA GLN A 436 -28.42 -4.00 -1.29
C GLN A 436 -28.08 -5.28 -2.06
N ARG A 437 -27.09 -5.22 -2.98
CA ARG A 437 -26.58 -6.43 -3.65
C ARG A 437 -25.98 -7.41 -2.65
N MET A 438 -25.21 -6.91 -1.70
CA MET A 438 -24.60 -7.73 -0.64
C MET A 438 -25.67 -8.45 0.21
N ASP A 439 -26.80 -7.78 0.52
CA ASP A 439 -27.93 -8.38 1.23
C ASP A 439 -28.68 -9.44 0.42
N ALA A 440 -28.59 -9.38 -0.90
CA ALA A 440 -29.18 -10.38 -1.80
C ALA A 440 -28.28 -11.62 -2.01
N LEU A 441 -27.02 -11.59 -1.56
CA LEU A 441 -26.11 -12.70 -1.62
C LEU A 441 -26.29 -13.61 -0.38
N ASN A 442 -26.44 -14.91 -0.62
CA ASN A 442 -26.52 -15.94 0.43
C ASN A 442 -25.13 -16.37 0.88
#